data_fff8d270f41de40f3695cde1d01e5bd6
#
_entry.id   fff8d270f41de40f3695cde1d01e5bd6
#
_cell.length_a   1.000
_cell.length_b   1.000
_cell.length_c   1.000
_cell.angle_alpha   90.00
_cell.angle_beta   90.00
_cell.angle_gamma   90.00
#
_symmetry.space_group_name_H-M   'P 1'
#
loop_
_entity.id
_entity.type
_entity.pdbx_description
1 polymer ?
#
loop_
_entity_poly.entity_id
_entity_poly.type
_entity_poly.pdbx_seq_one_letter_code
_entity_poly.pdbx_strand_id
1 'polypeptide(L)'
;MIRKFLTWDSNENVSLNSGEIPELKEGEALLKVESCGICGSDIKIIKHGNARVKSGQIIGHEIAGTITKISDTIKNLKIGDRISVGADVPCGECYYCNNGMANCCEINFAIGHQFEGGFNQYMVLNKLTIEKGPVRKISDMTDFDIASLAEPLACCINGYERAIFDSFETIVIFGAGPIGMMLASLAPTYKAKNVIIIDPNAQRLEQVVKMKLSTHTFNPFEVNIKNEIMKITSNNGANLVFTANAIRDIHETAISLLARRGVVNLFGGLPKDAEPITISSNFIHYREAYITGSHGSTPEQHKKALELLESGKVRGKDFITHIFPLSEIKKALETASSGDAIKVIIKPNL
;
A
#
# COMPACT_ATOMS: atom_id res chain seq x y z
N MET A 1 -3.44 -6.29 -32.00
CA MET A 1 -3.69 -7.30 -30.93
C MET A 1 -4.71 -6.71 -29.99
N ILE A 2 -5.76 -7.48 -29.63
CA ILE A 2 -6.82 -7.04 -28.72
C ILE A 2 -6.42 -7.42 -27.30
N ARG A 3 -6.67 -6.51 -26.32
CA ARG A 3 -6.53 -6.70 -24.89
C ARG A 3 -7.86 -6.57 -24.17
N LYS A 4 -8.03 -7.21 -23.01
CA LYS A 4 -9.13 -7.01 -22.09
C LYS A 4 -8.68 -6.17 -20.90
N PHE A 5 -9.56 -5.30 -20.40
CA PHE A 5 -9.26 -4.41 -19.28
C PHE A 5 -10.53 -3.99 -18.54
N LEU A 6 -10.37 -3.62 -17.27
CA LEU A 6 -11.45 -3.08 -16.44
C LEU A 6 -11.39 -1.55 -16.45
N THR A 7 -12.50 -0.89 -16.76
CA THR A 7 -12.68 0.55 -16.54
C THR A 7 -13.58 0.83 -15.35
N TRP A 8 -13.26 1.91 -14.63
CA TRP A 8 -14.20 2.56 -13.73
C TRP A 8 -15.01 3.60 -14.52
N ASP A 9 -16.33 3.48 -14.51
CA ASP A 9 -17.17 4.31 -15.38
C ASP A 9 -17.86 5.44 -14.62
N SER A 10 -18.10 5.31 -13.35
CA SER A 10 -18.70 6.19 -12.34
C SER A 10 -19.76 5.45 -11.51
N ASN A 11 -20.19 6.04 -10.39
CA ASN A 11 -21.35 5.58 -9.59
C ASN A 11 -21.36 4.06 -9.33
N GLU A 12 -20.29 3.54 -8.77
CA GLU A 12 -20.09 2.11 -8.43
C GLU A 12 -20.02 1.16 -9.64
N ASN A 13 -20.01 1.69 -10.86
CA ASN A 13 -19.95 0.86 -12.07
C ASN A 13 -18.50 0.63 -12.53
N VAL A 14 -18.22 -0.63 -12.78
CA VAL A 14 -17.00 -1.08 -13.46
C VAL A 14 -17.40 -1.97 -14.64
N SER A 15 -16.74 -1.78 -15.78
CA SER A 15 -16.98 -2.53 -17.01
C SER A 15 -15.76 -3.27 -17.46
N LEU A 16 -15.94 -4.55 -17.81
CA LEU A 16 -14.90 -5.32 -18.49
C LEU A 16 -15.01 -5.05 -20.00
N ASN A 17 -14.00 -4.42 -20.55
CA ASN A 17 -13.94 -3.99 -21.93
C ASN A 17 -12.87 -4.75 -22.73
N SER A 18 -12.94 -4.62 -24.06
CA SER A 18 -11.92 -5.08 -24.99
C SER A 18 -11.56 -3.96 -25.95
N GLY A 19 -10.30 -3.86 -26.30
CA GLY A 19 -9.83 -2.83 -27.22
C GLY A 19 -8.45 -3.19 -27.81
N GLU A 20 -8.03 -2.45 -28.80
CA GLU A 20 -6.70 -2.62 -29.37
C GLU A 20 -5.63 -2.14 -28.39
N ILE A 21 -4.46 -2.82 -28.47
CA ILE A 21 -3.26 -2.32 -27.79
C ILE A 21 -2.79 -1.06 -28.53
N PRO A 22 -2.63 0.10 -27.83
CA PRO A 22 -2.17 1.31 -28.47
C PRO A 22 -0.78 1.15 -29.10
N GLU A 23 -0.52 1.87 -30.18
CA GLU A 23 0.83 2.01 -30.70
C GLU A 23 1.73 2.76 -29.69
N LEU A 24 2.96 2.25 -29.52
CA LEU A 24 3.90 2.89 -28.61
C LEU A 24 4.48 4.16 -29.21
N LYS A 25 4.51 5.19 -28.41
CA LYS A 25 5.24 6.42 -28.71
C LYS A 25 6.70 6.31 -28.27
N GLU A 26 7.49 7.31 -28.63
CA GLU A 26 8.87 7.42 -28.18
C GLU A 26 8.95 7.46 -26.64
N GLY A 27 9.84 6.65 -26.08
CA GLY A 27 10.00 6.53 -24.63
C GLY A 27 8.96 5.68 -23.92
N GLU A 28 8.10 4.96 -24.65
CA GLU A 28 7.08 4.09 -24.06
C GLU A 28 7.44 2.60 -24.18
N ALA A 29 6.89 1.80 -23.26
CA ALA A 29 7.01 0.34 -23.28
C ALA A 29 5.66 -0.31 -23.04
N LEU A 30 5.45 -1.51 -23.59
CA LEU A 30 4.27 -2.33 -23.36
C LEU A 30 4.58 -3.39 -22.33
N LEU A 31 3.87 -3.36 -21.23
CA LEU A 31 3.90 -4.34 -20.17
C LEU A 31 2.75 -5.34 -20.36
N LYS A 32 3.06 -6.64 -20.44
CA LYS A 32 2.11 -7.72 -20.19
C LYS A 32 1.94 -7.84 -18.70
N VAL A 33 0.76 -7.53 -18.17
CA VAL A 33 0.49 -7.62 -16.73
C VAL A 33 0.30 -9.07 -16.35
N GLU A 34 1.15 -9.58 -15.47
CA GLU A 34 1.07 -10.95 -14.96
C GLU A 34 0.33 -11.02 -13.63
N SER A 35 0.43 -9.96 -12.81
CA SER A 35 -0.25 -9.85 -11.52
C SER A 35 -0.60 -8.40 -11.21
N CYS A 36 -1.78 -8.17 -10.67
CA CYS A 36 -2.21 -6.88 -10.12
C CYS A 36 -2.99 -7.09 -8.82
N GLY A 37 -2.49 -6.54 -7.72
CA GLY A 37 -3.17 -6.57 -6.42
C GLY A 37 -4.37 -5.64 -6.39
N ILE A 38 -5.41 -6.04 -5.64
CA ILE A 38 -6.54 -5.15 -5.31
C ILE A 38 -6.20 -4.38 -4.03
N CYS A 39 -6.25 -3.05 -4.11
CA CYS A 39 -6.07 -2.13 -2.99
C CYS A 39 -7.42 -1.62 -2.46
N GLY A 40 -7.47 -1.26 -1.18
CA GLY A 40 -8.62 -0.58 -0.60
C GLY A 40 -8.93 0.77 -1.27
N SER A 41 -7.94 1.42 -1.89
CA SER A 41 -8.16 2.64 -2.68
C SER A 41 -8.90 2.38 -4.00
N ASP A 42 -8.71 1.24 -4.65
CA ASP A 42 -9.50 0.85 -5.83
C ASP A 42 -10.98 0.71 -5.46
N ILE A 43 -11.25 0.07 -4.33
CA ILE A 43 -12.61 -0.08 -3.80
C ILE A 43 -13.24 1.28 -3.46
N LYS A 44 -12.44 2.20 -2.86
CA LYS A 44 -12.90 3.58 -2.59
C LYS A 44 -13.20 4.35 -3.88
N ILE A 45 -12.35 4.22 -4.92
CA ILE A 45 -12.59 4.83 -6.24
C ILE A 45 -13.90 4.31 -6.82
N ILE A 46 -14.11 3.00 -6.79
CA ILE A 46 -15.33 2.39 -7.33
C ILE A 46 -16.57 2.90 -6.61
N LYS A 47 -16.58 2.94 -5.27
CA LYS A 47 -17.75 3.32 -4.46
C LYS A 47 -18.02 4.82 -4.41
N HIS A 48 -16.98 5.64 -4.33
CA HIS A 48 -17.12 7.06 -4.01
C HIS A 48 -16.55 7.98 -5.07
N GLY A 49 -15.92 7.40 -6.10
CA GLY A 49 -15.16 8.17 -7.07
C GLY A 49 -13.87 8.77 -6.48
N ASN A 50 -13.13 9.44 -7.32
CA ASN A 50 -11.94 10.21 -6.95
C ASN A 50 -11.78 11.36 -7.93
N ALA A 51 -11.55 12.58 -7.45
CA ALA A 51 -11.40 13.78 -8.29
C ALA A 51 -10.23 13.68 -9.30
N ARG A 52 -9.27 12.79 -9.06
CA ARG A 52 -8.11 12.54 -9.93
C ARG A 52 -8.34 11.43 -10.95
N VAL A 53 -9.47 10.72 -10.89
CA VAL A 53 -9.80 9.59 -11.78
C VAL A 53 -10.98 9.98 -12.66
N LYS A 54 -10.78 9.92 -13.97
CA LYS A 54 -11.84 10.20 -14.95
C LYS A 54 -12.66 8.94 -15.23
N SER A 55 -13.93 9.12 -15.60
CA SER A 55 -14.74 8.02 -16.13
C SER A 55 -14.06 7.37 -17.34
N GLY A 56 -14.13 6.05 -17.44
CA GLY A 56 -13.42 5.26 -18.45
C GLY A 56 -11.96 4.93 -18.09
N GLN A 57 -11.46 5.35 -16.91
CA GLN A 57 -10.09 5.06 -16.49
C GLN A 57 -9.91 3.57 -16.13
N ILE A 58 -8.81 2.99 -16.61
CA ILE A 58 -8.35 1.66 -16.19
C ILE A 58 -7.65 1.81 -14.84
N ILE A 59 -8.18 1.15 -13.79
CA ILE A 59 -7.68 1.23 -12.42
C ILE A 59 -6.78 0.05 -12.05
N GLY A 60 -6.30 -0.01 -10.80
CA GLY A 60 -5.32 -0.99 -10.30
C GLY A 60 -3.89 -0.46 -10.38
N HIS A 61 -3.11 -0.58 -9.29
CA HIS A 61 -1.79 0.08 -9.18
C HIS A 61 -0.72 -0.73 -8.44
N GLU A 62 -1.01 -1.96 -8.06
CA GLU A 62 -0.07 -2.89 -7.44
C GLU A 62 0.33 -3.95 -8.48
N ILE A 63 1.36 -3.69 -9.29
CA ILE A 63 1.54 -4.35 -10.58
C ILE A 63 2.88 -5.07 -10.67
N ALA A 64 2.86 -6.26 -11.28
CA ALA A 64 4.05 -6.92 -11.78
C ALA A 64 3.78 -7.56 -13.14
N GLY A 65 4.79 -7.58 -14.01
CA GLY A 65 4.63 -8.09 -15.36
C GLY A 65 5.92 -8.17 -16.18
N THR A 66 5.77 -8.46 -17.46
CA THR A 66 6.88 -8.66 -18.41
C THR A 66 6.81 -7.63 -19.54
N ILE A 67 7.92 -6.99 -19.86
CA ILE A 67 8.04 -6.08 -21.01
C ILE A 67 7.95 -6.88 -22.30
N THR A 68 6.97 -6.58 -23.15
CA THR A 68 6.75 -7.29 -24.43
C THR A 68 7.08 -6.46 -25.67
N LYS A 69 7.03 -5.14 -25.55
CA LYS A 69 7.49 -4.19 -26.60
C LYS A 69 8.12 -2.98 -25.91
N ILE A 70 9.05 -2.35 -26.60
CA ILE A 70 9.78 -1.21 -26.04
C ILE A 70 10.22 -0.26 -27.16
N SER A 71 10.20 1.04 -26.91
CA SER A 71 10.78 2.06 -27.78
C SER A 71 12.31 1.98 -27.77
N ASP A 72 12.96 2.17 -28.91
CA ASP A 72 14.41 2.13 -29.09
C ASP A 72 15.19 3.18 -28.26
N THR A 73 14.51 4.20 -27.78
CA THR A 73 15.09 5.27 -26.95
C THR A 73 15.31 4.85 -25.49
N ILE A 74 14.65 3.78 -25.03
CA ILE A 74 14.78 3.26 -23.66
C ILE A 74 16.02 2.36 -23.58
N LYS A 75 16.96 2.69 -22.67
CA LYS A 75 18.23 1.96 -22.53
C LYS A 75 18.35 1.10 -21.27
N ASN A 76 17.54 1.38 -20.25
CA ASN A 76 17.58 0.70 -18.95
C ASN A 76 16.68 -0.53 -18.85
N LEU A 77 15.78 -0.74 -19.82
CA LEU A 77 14.89 -1.89 -19.93
C LEU A 77 15.05 -2.57 -21.29
N LYS A 78 14.64 -3.84 -21.39
CA LYS A 78 14.59 -4.60 -22.65
C LYS A 78 13.35 -5.53 -22.67
N ILE A 79 13.01 -6.01 -23.86
CA ILE A 79 11.96 -7.03 -24.02
C ILE A 79 12.36 -8.27 -23.22
N GLY A 80 11.39 -8.85 -22.50
CA GLY A 80 11.58 -9.97 -21.59
C GLY A 80 11.94 -9.58 -20.16
N ASP A 81 12.27 -8.30 -19.87
CA ASP A 81 12.48 -7.87 -18.49
C ASP A 81 11.20 -8.03 -17.68
N ARG A 82 11.35 -8.69 -16.54
CA ARG A 82 10.31 -8.84 -15.53
C ARG A 82 10.40 -7.63 -14.59
N ILE A 83 9.29 -6.95 -14.36
CA ILE A 83 9.29 -5.70 -13.57
C ILE A 83 8.12 -5.64 -12.58
N SER A 84 8.34 -4.93 -11.48
CA SER A 84 7.30 -4.41 -10.59
C SER A 84 7.11 -2.92 -10.83
N VAL A 85 5.86 -2.46 -10.76
CA VAL A 85 5.47 -1.06 -10.97
C VAL A 85 4.60 -0.62 -9.80
N GLY A 86 4.97 0.47 -9.14
CA GLY A 86 4.20 1.09 -8.06
C GLY A 86 3.31 2.22 -8.56
N ALA A 87 2.58 2.86 -7.63
CA ALA A 87 1.53 3.82 -7.93
C ALA A 87 2.04 5.21 -8.28
N ASP A 88 2.85 5.82 -7.41
CA ASP A 88 3.17 7.24 -7.47
C ASP A 88 4.24 7.56 -8.52
N VAL A 89 3.90 8.41 -9.48
CA VAL A 89 4.82 8.83 -10.56
C VAL A 89 5.14 10.32 -10.40
N PRO A 90 6.31 10.67 -9.83
CA PRO A 90 6.70 12.05 -9.60
C PRO A 90 7.09 12.77 -10.89
N CYS A 91 7.00 14.10 -10.93
CA CYS A 91 7.49 14.89 -12.06
C CYS A 91 9.02 14.89 -12.18
N GLY A 92 9.73 14.70 -11.08
CA GLY A 92 11.19 14.65 -11.02
C GLY A 92 11.89 16.02 -11.00
N GLU A 93 11.16 17.16 -10.96
CA GLU A 93 11.75 18.51 -11.08
C GLU A 93 11.25 19.52 -10.04
N CYS A 94 10.10 19.27 -9.37
CA CYS A 94 9.58 20.18 -8.36
C CYS A 94 10.43 20.15 -7.08
N TYR A 95 10.16 21.09 -6.16
CA TYR A 95 10.87 21.20 -4.89
C TYR A 95 10.89 19.86 -4.12
N TYR A 96 9.76 19.19 -4.01
CA TYR A 96 9.65 17.94 -3.26
C TYR A 96 10.46 16.80 -3.91
N CYS A 97 10.39 16.68 -5.24
CA CYS A 97 11.18 15.68 -5.96
C CYS A 97 12.69 15.88 -5.76
N ASN A 98 13.17 17.12 -5.87
CA ASN A 98 14.58 17.47 -5.72
C ASN A 98 15.10 17.32 -4.28
N ASN A 99 14.20 17.22 -3.30
CA ASN A 99 14.55 17.03 -1.88
C ASN A 99 14.21 15.61 -1.35
N GLY A 100 14.08 14.62 -2.23
CA GLY A 100 13.85 13.21 -1.84
C GLY A 100 12.44 12.90 -1.35
N MET A 101 11.49 13.81 -1.53
CA MET A 101 10.09 13.67 -1.11
C MET A 101 9.18 13.44 -2.32
N ALA A 102 9.56 12.49 -3.19
CA ALA A 102 8.89 12.26 -4.47
C ALA A 102 7.39 11.92 -4.33
N ASN A 103 6.98 11.26 -3.26
CA ASN A 103 5.58 10.99 -2.93
C ASN A 103 4.76 12.26 -2.58
N CYS A 104 5.43 13.36 -2.25
CA CYS A 104 4.83 14.68 -2.03
C CYS A 104 4.91 15.59 -3.27
N CYS A 105 5.21 15.03 -4.44
CA CYS A 105 5.30 15.77 -5.70
C CYS A 105 4.07 16.66 -5.92
N GLU A 106 4.28 17.90 -6.37
CA GLU A 106 3.20 18.88 -6.59
C GLU A 106 2.15 18.39 -7.61
N ILE A 107 2.59 17.66 -8.63
CA ILE A 107 1.69 17.08 -9.64
C ILE A 107 1.25 15.68 -9.19
N ASN A 108 2.19 14.84 -8.79
CA ASN A 108 2.02 13.47 -8.31
C ASN A 108 1.05 12.65 -9.17
N PHE A 109 1.42 12.37 -10.41
CA PHE A 109 0.65 11.44 -11.23
C PHE A 109 0.64 10.04 -10.60
N ALA A 110 -0.40 9.27 -10.89
CA ALA A 110 -0.51 7.91 -10.37
C ALA A 110 -1.03 6.93 -11.42
N ILE A 111 -0.46 5.73 -11.39
CA ILE A 111 -0.94 4.54 -12.10
C ILE A 111 -2.34 4.20 -11.56
N GLY A 112 -3.26 3.83 -12.45
CA GLY A 112 -4.65 3.58 -12.08
C GLY A 112 -5.50 4.84 -11.82
N HIS A 113 -4.90 6.04 -11.92
CA HIS A 113 -5.58 7.32 -11.77
C HIS A 113 -5.49 8.14 -13.06
N GLN A 114 -4.37 8.82 -13.32
CA GLN A 114 -4.17 9.56 -14.57
C GLN A 114 -3.52 8.70 -15.65
N PHE A 115 -2.76 7.68 -15.26
CA PHE A 115 -2.15 6.71 -16.16
C PHE A 115 -2.91 5.38 -16.11
N GLU A 116 -2.80 4.57 -17.17
CA GLU A 116 -3.45 3.25 -17.20
C GLU A 116 -3.02 2.40 -16.01
N GLY A 117 -3.98 1.68 -15.44
CA GLY A 117 -3.78 0.74 -14.34
C GLY A 117 -3.61 -0.70 -14.78
N GLY A 118 -3.37 -1.56 -13.79
CA GLY A 118 -3.02 -2.97 -13.97
C GLY A 118 -4.20 -3.95 -14.05
N PHE A 119 -5.46 -3.52 -13.89
CA PHE A 119 -6.59 -4.41 -14.21
C PHE A 119 -6.77 -4.49 -15.72
N ASN A 120 -5.74 -4.97 -16.40
CA ASN A 120 -5.52 -4.89 -17.82
C ASN A 120 -4.56 -6.00 -18.27
N GLN A 121 -4.82 -6.65 -19.37
CA GLN A 121 -3.91 -7.68 -19.90
C GLN A 121 -2.58 -7.09 -20.37
N TYR A 122 -2.62 -5.89 -20.96
CA TYR A 122 -1.45 -5.16 -21.44
C TYR A 122 -1.62 -3.68 -21.13
N MET A 123 -0.65 -3.04 -20.53
CA MET A 123 -0.65 -1.62 -20.24
C MET A 123 0.55 -0.90 -20.87
N VAL A 124 0.35 0.33 -21.29
CA VAL A 124 1.44 1.19 -21.77
C VAL A 124 2.06 1.91 -20.58
N LEU A 125 3.33 1.69 -20.38
CA LEU A 125 4.16 2.49 -19.48
C LEU A 125 4.66 3.71 -20.27
N ASN A 126 4.19 4.90 -19.91
CA ASN A 126 4.60 6.13 -20.57
C ASN A 126 6.03 6.53 -20.17
N LYS A 127 6.62 7.47 -20.92
CA LYS A 127 7.99 7.95 -20.73
C LYS A 127 8.26 8.39 -19.28
N LEU A 128 7.36 9.19 -18.69
CA LEU A 128 7.54 9.69 -17.33
C LEU A 128 7.57 8.55 -16.29
N THR A 129 6.70 7.56 -16.43
CA THR A 129 6.67 6.38 -15.56
C THR A 129 7.98 5.61 -15.64
N ILE A 130 8.56 5.43 -16.84
CA ILE A 130 9.81 4.71 -17.03
C ILE A 130 11.00 5.47 -16.47
N GLU A 131 11.04 6.79 -16.65
CA GLU A 131 12.17 7.63 -16.26
C GLU A 131 12.14 8.00 -14.76
N LYS A 132 10.98 8.23 -14.18
CA LYS A 132 10.81 8.80 -12.85
C LYS A 132 9.98 7.95 -11.91
N GLY A 133 9.15 7.06 -12.44
CA GLY A 133 8.24 6.23 -11.65
C GLY A 133 8.94 5.06 -10.94
N PRO A 134 8.22 4.39 -10.05
CA PRO A 134 8.71 3.21 -9.34
C PRO A 134 8.65 1.97 -10.23
N VAL A 135 9.48 1.91 -11.24
CA VAL A 135 9.67 0.75 -12.14
C VAL A 135 10.97 0.06 -11.77
N ARG A 136 10.89 -1.20 -11.33
CA ARG A 136 12.05 -1.98 -10.87
C ARG A 136 12.05 -3.38 -11.48
N LYS A 137 13.22 -3.82 -11.96
CA LYS A 137 13.40 -5.22 -12.38
C LYS A 137 13.28 -6.14 -11.19
N ILE A 138 12.63 -7.26 -11.40
CA ILE A 138 12.50 -8.33 -10.41
C ILE A 138 13.38 -9.52 -10.80
N SER A 139 13.86 -10.25 -9.80
CA SER A 139 14.64 -11.48 -9.97
C SER A 139 13.82 -12.55 -10.70
N ASP A 140 14.49 -13.37 -11.51
CA ASP A 140 13.85 -14.48 -12.20
C ASP A 140 13.22 -15.51 -11.24
N MET A 141 13.69 -15.56 -10.00
CA MET A 141 13.18 -16.46 -8.95
C MET A 141 11.95 -15.90 -8.22
N THR A 142 11.65 -14.61 -8.38
CA THR A 142 10.54 -13.97 -7.65
C THR A 142 9.23 -14.13 -8.42
N ASP A 143 8.21 -14.65 -7.75
CA ASP A 143 6.86 -14.74 -8.32
C ASP A 143 6.28 -13.34 -8.56
N PHE A 144 5.56 -13.15 -9.68
CA PHE A 144 4.89 -11.87 -9.99
C PHE A 144 3.85 -11.49 -8.93
N ASP A 145 3.16 -12.46 -8.34
CA ASP A 145 2.18 -12.22 -7.30
C ASP A 145 2.86 -11.60 -6.06
N ILE A 146 4.05 -12.09 -5.69
CA ILE A 146 4.87 -11.53 -4.61
C ILE A 146 5.39 -10.15 -4.99
N ALA A 147 5.91 -9.99 -6.21
CA ALA A 147 6.48 -8.71 -6.67
C ALA A 147 5.44 -7.57 -6.75
N SER A 148 4.16 -7.90 -7.02
CA SER A 148 3.07 -6.92 -7.03
C SER A 148 2.81 -6.30 -5.64
N LEU A 149 3.19 -6.99 -4.56
CA LEU A 149 3.08 -6.49 -3.19
C LEU A 149 4.13 -5.41 -2.84
N ALA A 150 5.08 -5.13 -3.72
CA ALA A 150 6.11 -4.10 -3.47
C ALA A 150 5.49 -2.71 -3.30
N GLU A 151 4.39 -2.40 -4.01
CA GLU A 151 3.70 -1.12 -3.88
C GLU A 151 3.13 -0.90 -2.47
N PRO A 152 2.22 -1.73 -1.94
CA PRO A 152 1.66 -1.52 -0.60
C PRO A 152 2.72 -1.65 0.51
N LEU A 153 3.73 -2.50 0.33
CA LEU A 153 4.83 -2.61 1.28
C LEU A 153 5.70 -1.34 1.28
N ALA A 154 5.90 -0.68 0.13
CA ALA A 154 6.60 0.59 0.04
C ALA A 154 5.87 1.71 0.80
N CYS A 155 4.54 1.74 0.75
CA CYS A 155 3.74 2.64 1.58
C CYS A 155 3.97 2.38 3.07
N CYS A 156 4.07 1.11 3.49
CA CYS A 156 4.39 0.76 4.88
C CYS A 156 5.81 1.20 5.28
N ILE A 157 6.81 1.06 4.40
CA ILE A 157 8.17 1.57 4.61
C ILE A 157 8.15 3.09 4.80
N ASN A 158 7.41 3.82 3.94
CA ASN A 158 7.22 5.26 4.11
C ASN A 158 6.66 5.58 5.52
N GLY A 159 5.66 4.82 5.97
CA GLY A 159 5.11 4.97 7.32
C GLY A 159 6.17 4.90 8.42
N TYR A 160 7.05 3.93 8.37
CA TYR A 160 8.16 3.79 9.32
C TYR A 160 9.20 4.91 9.17
N GLU A 161 9.61 5.26 7.96
CA GLU A 161 10.59 6.33 7.72
C GLU A 161 10.06 7.71 8.17
N ARG A 162 8.74 7.91 8.18
CA ARG A 162 8.10 9.11 8.75
C ARG A 162 8.04 9.11 10.27
N ALA A 163 8.33 8.00 10.94
CA ALA A 163 8.35 7.90 12.39
C ALA A 163 9.64 8.42 13.04
N ILE A 164 10.57 8.97 12.26
CA ILE A 164 11.80 9.72 12.67
C ILE A 164 12.83 8.96 13.51
N PHE A 165 12.53 7.76 13.99
CA PHE A 165 13.48 6.93 14.76
C PHE A 165 13.76 5.61 14.04
N ASP A 166 14.93 5.03 14.26
CA ASP A 166 15.38 3.79 13.61
C ASP A 166 15.04 2.53 14.42
N SER A 167 14.50 2.68 15.62
CA SER A 167 14.15 1.54 16.48
C SER A 167 13.02 1.89 17.44
N PHE A 168 12.18 0.90 17.72
CA PHE A 168 11.02 1.04 18.59
C PHE A 168 10.85 -0.20 19.45
N GLU A 169 10.85 -0.06 20.77
CA GLU A 169 10.64 -1.19 21.66
C GLU A 169 9.22 -1.76 21.56
N THR A 170 8.23 -0.90 21.54
CA THR A 170 6.80 -1.26 21.44
C THR A 170 6.14 -0.53 20.30
N ILE A 171 5.59 -1.31 19.36
CA ILE A 171 4.81 -0.84 18.23
C ILE A 171 3.36 -1.32 18.39
N VAL A 172 2.41 -0.38 18.27
CA VAL A 172 0.97 -0.66 18.28
C VAL A 172 0.39 -0.36 16.90
N ILE A 173 -0.41 -1.26 16.37
CA ILE A 173 -1.03 -1.14 15.05
C ILE A 173 -2.54 -1.32 15.20
N PHE A 174 -3.31 -0.29 14.91
CA PHE A 174 -4.75 -0.36 14.82
C PHE A 174 -5.17 -0.77 13.43
N GLY A 175 -5.72 -1.97 13.31
CA GLY A 175 -6.16 -2.62 12.09
C GLY A 175 -5.31 -3.84 11.73
N ALA A 176 -5.96 -5.00 11.60
CA ALA A 176 -5.38 -6.28 11.13
C ALA A 176 -5.74 -6.54 9.66
N GLY A 177 -5.92 -5.50 8.86
CA GLY A 177 -6.04 -5.61 7.40
C GLY A 177 -4.67 -5.79 6.71
N PRO A 178 -4.63 -5.87 5.37
CA PRO A 178 -3.39 -6.08 4.62
C PRO A 178 -2.26 -5.12 5.02
N ILE A 179 -2.58 -3.84 5.14
CA ILE A 179 -1.61 -2.80 5.53
C ILE A 179 -1.11 -2.99 6.97
N GLY A 180 -2.02 -3.24 7.93
CA GLY A 180 -1.61 -3.46 9.32
C GLY A 180 -0.72 -4.69 9.48
N MET A 181 -1.02 -5.78 8.76
CA MET A 181 -0.18 -6.97 8.73
C MET A 181 1.18 -6.71 8.05
N MET A 182 1.23 -5.93 6.97
CA MET A 182 2.49 -5.53 6.32
C MET A 182 3.34 -4.62 7.22
N LEU A 183 2.73 -3.65 7.92
CA LEU A 183 3.41 -2.85 8.94
C LEU A 183 4.01 -3.75 10.03
N ALA A 184 3.26 -4.73 10.53
CA ALA A 184 3.74 -5.68 11.53
C ALA A 184 4.90 -6.53 11.00
N SER A 185 4.88 -6.95 9.73
CA SER A 185 5.96 -7.73 9.12
C SER A 185 7.28 -6.97 9.02
N LEU A 186 7.24 -5.64 8.99
CA LEU A 186 8.42 -4.77 9.00
C LEU A 186 8.96 -4.51 10.41
N ALA A 187 8.17 -4.71 11.46
CA ALA A 187 8.55 -4.39 12.83
C ALA A 187 9.89 -5.00 13.31
N PRO A 188 10.27 -6.24 12.92
CA PRO A 188 11.59 -6.79 13.26
C PRO A 188 12.76 -5.97 12.69
N THR A 189 12.60 -5.35 11.52
CA THR A 189 13.62 -4.48 10.91
C THR A 189 13.90 -3.26 11.79
N TYR A 190 12.90 -2.81 12.55
CA TYR A 190 12.98 -1.69 13.50
C TYR A 190 13.20 -2.13 14.95
N LYS A 191 13.68 -3.37 15.16
CA LYS A 191 14.07 -3.94 16.45
C LYS A 191 12.96 -3.97 17.49
N ALA A 192 11.70 -4.08 17.07
CA ALA A 192 10.56 -4.13 17.96
C ALA A 192 10.60 -5.40 18.83
N LYS A 193 10.43 -5.24 20.16
CA LYS A 193 10.25 -6.33 21.10
C LYS A 193 8.77 -6.70 21.24
N ASN A 194 7.92 -5.68 21.31
CA ASN A 194 6.48 -5.84 21.38
C ASN A 194 5.84 -5.30 20.11
N VAL A 195 5.14 -6.16 19.41
CA VAL A 195 4.28 -5.81 18.26
C VAL A 195 2.85 -6.18 18.63
N ILE A 196 2.00 -5.16 18.77
CA ILE A 196 0.65 -5.29 19.26
C ILE A 196 -0.31 -4.90 18.15
N ILE A 197 -1.19 -5.82 17.76
CA ILE A 197 -2.20 -5.57 16.73
C ILE A 197 -3.59 -5.55 17.36
N ILE A 198 -4.38 -4.55 17.01
CA ILE A 198 -5.72 -4.32 17.54
C ILE A 198 -6.71 -4.31 16.39
N ASP A 199 -7.68 -5.21 16.41
CA ASP A 199 -8.75 -5.29 15.40
C ASP A 199 -10.00 -5.93 16.03
N PRO A 200 -11.22 -5.48 15.69
CA PRO A 200 -12.44 -6.13 16.17
C PRO A 200 -12.74 -7.47 15.49
N ASN A 201 -12.12 -7.78 14.36
CA ASN A 201 -12.34 -9.01 13.62
C ASN A 201 -11.44 -10.15 14.14
N ALA A 202 -12.04 -11.10 14.85
CA ALA A 202 -11.35 -12.24 15.45
C ALA A 202 -10.61 -13.10 14.39
N GLN A 203 -11.19 -13.30 13.21
CA GLN A 203 -10.57 -14.11 12.14
C GLN A 203 -9.28 -13.46 11.64
N ARG A 204 -9.25 -12.12 11.53
CA ARG A 204 -8.04 -11.38 11.16
C ARG A 204 -6.96 -11.48 12.25
N LEU A 205 -7.35 -11.40 13.52
CA LEU A 205 -6.42 -11.59 14.62
C LEU A 205 -5.83 -13.00 14.64
N GLU A 206 -6.64 -14.03 14.37
CA GLU A 206 -6.16 -15.42 14.22
C GLU A 206 -5.14 -15.55 13.07
N GLN A 207 -5.39 -14.90 11.93
CA GLN A 207 -4.43 -14.86 10.81
C GLN A 207 -3.11 -14.19 11.21
N VAL A 208 -3.16 -13.07 11.92
CA VAL A 208 -1.98 -12.39 12.47
C VAL A 208 -1.14 -13.33 13.35
N VAL A 209 -1.79 -14.07 14.25
CA VAL A 209 -1.14 -15.04 15.14
C VAL A 209 -0.52 -16.19 14.33
N LYS A 210 -1.27 -16.76 13.38
CA LYS A 210 -0.82 -17.84 12.49
C LYS A 210 0.42 -17.41 11.67
N MET A 211 0.45 -16.17 11.20
CA MET A 211 1.58 -15.60 10.45
C MET A 211 2.74 -15.17 11.35
N LYS A 212 2.57 -15.21 12.68
CA LYS A 212 3.57 -14.77 13.68
C LYS A 212 3.99 -13.30 13.50
N LEU A 213 3.04 -12.43 13.21
CA LEU A 213 3.29 -11.01 12.95
C LEU A 213 3.26 -10.14 14.21
N SER A 214 2.76 -10.68 15.32
CA SER A 214 2.60 -9.93 16.56
C SER A 214 3.05 -10.72 17.79
N THR A 215 3.37 -10.01 18.85
CA THR A 215 3.55 -10.58 20.20
C THR A 215 2.25 -10.64 20.97
N HIS A 216 1.33 -9.69 20.68
CA HIS A 216 -0.01 -9.62 21.29
C HIS A 216 -1.05 -9.20 20.26
N THR A 217 -2.25 -9.70 20.42
CA THR A 217 -3.42 -9.28 19.65
C THR A 217 -4.58 -8.96 20.61
N PHE A 218 -5.33 -7.90 20.32
CA PHE A 218 -6.46 -7.50 21.13
C PHE A 218 -7.69 -7.16 20.29
N ASN A 219 -8.84 -7.65 20.75
CA ASN A 219 -10.14 -7.17 20.31
C ASN A 219 -10.56 -5.99 21.20
N PRO A 220 -10.76 -4.77 20.65
CA PRO A 220 -11.06 -3.58 21.45
C PRO A 220 -12.42 -3.62 22.13
N PHE A 221 -13.30 -4.54 21.75
CA PHE A 221 -14.60 -4.75 22.41
C PHE A 221 -14.53 -5.70 23.61
N GLU A 222 -13.43 -6.44 23.76
CA GLU A 222 -13.26 -7.43 24.83
C GLU A 222 -12.38 -6.91 25.97
N VAL A 223 -11.48 -5.97 25.69
CA VAL A 223 -10.52 -5.45 26.66
C VAL A 223 -10.37 -3.93 26.58
N ASN A 224 -9.96 -3.33 27.70
CA ASN A 224 -9.53 -1.93 27.69
C ASN A 224 -8.12 -1.82 27.10
N ILE A 225 -8.01 -1.37 25.87
CA ILE A 225 -6.75 -1.30 25.12
C ILE A 225 -5.67 -0.50 25.86
N LYS A 226 -6.04 0.65 26.46
CA LYS A 226 -5.07 1.47 27.20
C LYS A 226 -4.47 0.71 28.39
N ASN A 227 -5.30 0.00 29.14
CA ASN A 227 -4.84 -0.76 30.28
C ASN A 227 -3.91 -1.89 29.86
N GLU A 228 -4.22 -2.61 28.77
CA GLU A 228 -3.34 -3.68 28.27
C GLU A 228 -1.99 -3.14 27.75
N ILE A 229 -2.00 -2.04 27.01
CA ILE A 229 -0.77 -1.39 26.55
C ILE A 229 0.08 -0.94 27.76
N MET A 230 -0.53 -0.27 28.75
CA MET A 230 0.20 0.17 29.95
C MET A 230 0.77 -1.00 30.73
N LYS A 231 0.05 -2.12 30.83
CA LYS A 231 0.54 -3.36 31.47
C LYS A 231 1.77 -3.95 30.76
N ILE A 232 1.71 -4.09 29.42
CA ILE A 232 2.80 -4.63 28.60
C ILE A 232 4.03 -3.71 28.68
N THR A 233 3.83 -2.39 28.70
CA THR A 233 4.89 -1.39 28.64
C THR A 233 5.33 -0.89 30.04
N SER A 234 4.93 -1.54 31.12
CA SER A 234 5.22 -1.11 32.51
C SER A 234 4.86 0.37 32.73
N ASN A 235 3.69 0.80 32.25
CA ASN A 235 3.13 2.16 32.28
C ASN A 235 3.89 3.21 31.46
N ASN A 236 4.78 2.81 30.57
CA ASN A 236 5.52 3.77 29.71
C ASN A 236 4.71 4.20 28.48
N GLY A 237 3.85 3.35 27.95
CA GLY A 237 3.13 3.56 26.68
C GLY A 237 3.91 3.05 25.46
N ALA A 238 3.37 3.29 24.27
CA ALA A 238 3.91 2.81 23.00
C ALA A 238 4.93 3.80 22.40
N ASN A 239 6.03 3.28 21.84
CA ASN A 239 7.02 4.12 21.15
C ASN A 239 6.53 4.54 19.76
N LEU A 240 5.81 3.65 19.07
CA LEU A 240 5.23 3.93 17.77
C LEU A 240 3.80 3.37 17.70
N VAL A 241 2.88 4.18 17.20
CA VAL A 241 1.49 3.77 16.97
C VAL A 241 1.11 4.07 15.52
N PHE A 242 0.60 3.06 14.81
CA PHE A 242 0.03 3.22 13.48
C PHE A 242 -1.49 3.13 13.52
N THR A 243 -2.19 4.06 12.85
CA THR A 243 -3.63 3.93 12.58
C THR A 243 -3.83 3.41 11.16
N ALA A 244 -3.80 2.08 10.97
CA ALA A 244 -4.02 1.44 9.66
C ALA A 244 -5.51 1.29 9.31
N ASN A 245 -6.32 2.27 9.71
CA ASN A 245 -7.76 2.39 9.42
C ASN A 245 -8.18 3.85 9.31
N ALA A 246 -9.42 4.08 8.87
CA ALA A 246 -9.98 5.43 8.65
C ALA A 246 -11.08 5.75 9.68
N ILE A 247 -10.83 5.47 10.96
CA ILE A 247 -11.78 5.67 12.06
C ILE A 247 -11.26 6.79 12.97
N ARG A 248 -12.03 7.89 13.04
CA ARG A 248 -11.68 9.11 13.78
C ARG A 248 -11.28 8.85 15.24
N ASP A 249 -12.12 8.13 15.98
CA ASP A 249 -11.90 7.88 17.41
C ASP A 249 -10.68 7.00 17.68
N ILE A 250 -10.29 6.17 16.71
CA ILE A 250 -9.04 5.41 16.78
C ILE A 250 -7.83 6.33 16.67
N HIS A 251 -7.89 7.38 15.83
CA HIS A 251 -6.81 8.37 15.73
C HIS A 251 -6.59 9.10 17.07
N GLU A 252 -7.66 9.49 17.76
CA GLU A 252 -7.58 10.12 19.10
C GLU A 252 -7.06 9.12 20.16
N THR A 253 -7.57 7.90 20.14
CA THR A 253 -7.13 6.83 21.03
C THR A 253 -5.63 6.54 20.86
N ALA A 254 -5.16 6.40 19.63
CA ALA A 254 -3.76 6.12 19.28
C ALA A 254 -2.80 7.14 19.90
N ILE A 255 -3.16 8.43 19.84
CA ILE A 255 -2.36 9.51 20.46
C ILE A 255 -2.25 9.30 21.97
N SER A 256 -3.34 8.91 22.65
CA SER A 256 -3.39 8.74 24.09
C SER A 256 -2.51 7.59 24.64
N LEU A 257 -2.06 6.69 23.76
CA LEU A 257 -1.24 5.52 24.10
C LEU A 257 0.27 5.78 24.06
N LEU A 258 0.68 6.96 23.57
CA LEU A 258 2.10 7.25 23.31
C LEU A 258 2.93 7.28 24.59
N ALA A 259 4.10 6.69 24.52
CA ALA A 259 5.18 6.89 25.47
C ALA A 259 5.70 8.34 25.41
N ARG A 260 6.60 8.71 26.32
CA ARG A 260 7.40 9.94 26.17
C ARG A 260 8.26 9.81 24.92
N ARG A 261 8.29 10.85 24.09
CA ARG A 261 8.91 10.85 22.75
C ARG A 261 8.34 9.79 21.80
N GLY A 262 7.16 9.24 22.10
CA GLY A 262 6.46 8.32 21.22
C GLY A 262 5.94 9.04 19.98
N VAL A 263 5.78 8.28 18.91
CA VAL A 263 5.30 8.76 17.60
C VAL A 263 3.97 8.09 17.28
N VAL A 264 2.98 8.87 16.84
CA VAL A 264 1.82 8.32 16.15
C VAL A 264 1.92 8.66 14.67
N ASN A 265 1.76 7.66 13.82
CA ASN A 265 1.61 7.84 12.38
C ASN A 265 0.13 7.63 11.98
N LEU A 266 -0.51 8.72 11.57
CA LEU A 266 -1.86 8.71 11.02
C LEU A 266 -1.79 8.18 9.58
N PHE A 267 -1.77 6.84 9.46
CA PHE A 267 -1.53 6.14 8.20
C PHE A 267 -2.79 6.07 7.33
N GLY A 268 -3.93 5.69 7.93
CA GLY A 268 -5.22 5.67 7.24
C GLY A 268 -5.84 7.04 7.20
N GLY A 269 -6.01 7.63 6.01
CA GLY A 269 -6.69 8.92 5.87
C GLY A 269 -8.19 8.81 6.20
N LEU A 270 -8.72 9.78 6.95
CA LEU A 270 -10.14 9.90 7.25
C LEU A 270 -10.95 10.32 6.01
N PRO A 271 -12.27 10.04 5.96
CA PRO A 271 -13.17 10.64 4.98
C PRO A 271 -13.10 12.17 4.98
N LYS A 272 -13.39 12.80 3.83
CA LYS A 272 -13.30 14.28 3.70
C LYS A 272 -14.28 15.03 4.61
N ASP A 273 -15.40 14.43 4.91
CA ASP A 273 -16.50 14.91 5.73
C ASP A 273 -16.39 14.47 7.21
N ALA A 274 -15.31 13.77 7.56
CA ALA A 274 -15.09 13.40 8.94
C ALA A 274 -14.81 14.63 9.82
N GLU A 275 -15.40 14.64 11.01
CA GLU A 275 -15.10 15.65 12.01
C GLU A 275 -13.61 15.65 12.38
N PRO A 276 -13.03 16.81 12.67
CA PRO A 276 -11.64 16.90 13.11
C PRO A 276 -11.37 16.09 14.38
N ILE A 277 -10.15 15.59 14.51
CA ILE A 277 -9.70 14.93 15.76
C ILE A 277 -9.39 15.97 16.83
N THR A 278 -9.69 15.65 18.10
CA THR A 278 -9.38 16.47 19.25
C THR A 278 -8.10 15.99 19.93
N ILE A 279 -7.15 16.89 20.13
CA ILE A 279 -5.84 16.57 20.70
C ILE A 279 -5.59 17.43 21.93
N SER A 280 -5.16 16.81 23.04
CA SER A 280 -4.65 17.55 24.19
C SER A 280 -3.24 18.08 23.91
N SER A 281 -3.10 19.39 23.75
CA SER A 281 -1.78 20.02 23.55
C SER A 281 -0.83 19.76 24.72
N ASN A 282 -1.33 19.75 25.95
CA ASN A 282 -0.53 19.45 27.14
C ASN A 282 0.01 18.01 27.14
N PHE A 283 -0.77 17.04 26.58
CA PHE A 283 -0.28 15.67 26.45
C PHE A 283 0.92 15.62 25.51
N ILE A 284 0.86 16.31 24.36
CA ILE A 284 1.96 16.39 23.40
C ILE A 284 3.16 17.12 24.02
N HIS A 285 2.93 18.29 24.62
CA HIS A 285 3.97 19.13 25.21
C HIS A 285 4.78 18.41 26.30
N TYR A 286 4.10 17.88 27.33
CA TYR A 286 4.79 17.25 28.47
C TYR A 286 5.35 15.87 28.20
N ARG A 287 4.97 15.23 27.10
CA ARG A 287 5.55 13.95 26.66
C ARG A 287 6.59 14.11 25.56
N GLU A 288 6.79 15.33 25.03
CA GLU A 288 7.60 15.53 23.80
C GLU A 288 7.19 14.56 22.69
N ALA A 289 5.87 14.30 22.54
CA ALA A 289 5.35 13.32 21.63
C ALA A 289 5.25 13.89 20.20
N TYR A 290 5.28 12.99 19.21
CA TYR A 290 5.22 13.36 17.80
C TYR A 290 3.94 12.85 17.15
N ILE A 291 3.34 13.70 16.31
CA ILE A 291 2.24 13.34 15.42
C ILE A 291 2.73 13.50 14.00
N THR A 292 2.65 12.44 13.21
CA THR A 292 3.04 12.45 11.80
C THR A 292 1.98 11.75 10.96
N GLY A 293 2.09 11.87 9.65
CA GLY A 293 1.30 11.13 8.67
C GLY A 293 2.18 10.61 7.56
N SER A 294 1.67 9.65 6.80
CA SER A 294 2.34 9.12 5.62
C SER A 294 1.34 8.91 4.49
N HIS A 295 1.76 9.19 3.26
CA HIS A 295 0.95 9.05 2.07
C HIS A 295 1.82 8.58 0.92
N GLY A 296 1.37 7.52 0.21
CA GLY A 296 2.08 6.97 -0.93
C GLY A 296 3.48 6.47 -0.62
N SER A 297 4.32 6.37 -1.63
CA SER A 297 5.70 5.96 -1.50
C SER A 297 6.60 6.58 -2.58
N THR A 298 7.90 6.62 -2.32
CA THR A 298 8.91 7.03 -3.31
C THR A 298 9.40 5.84 -4.13
N PRO A 299 9.99 6.07 -5.32
CA PRO A 299 10.64 5.01 -6.09
C PRO A 299 11.72 4.24 -5.33
N GLU A 300 12.41 4.88 -4.39
CA GLU A 300 13.42 4.26 -3.54
C GLU A 300 12.80 3.34 -2.49
N GLN A 301 11.68 3.74 -1.90
CA GLN A 301 10.93 2.89 -0.97
C GLN A 301 10.33 1.67 -1.69
N HIS A 302 9.87 1.83 -2.94
CA HIS A 302 9.42 0.71 -3.76
C HIS A 302 10.56 -0.29 -4.04
N LYS A 303 11.77 0.20 -4.32
CA LYS A 303 12.96 -0.63 -4.46
C LYS A 303 13.26 -1.40 -3.18
N LYS A 304 13.27 -0.73 -2.03
CA LYS A 304 13.49 -1.38 -0.71
C LYS A 304 12.43 -2.45 -0.43
N ALA A 305 11.17 -2.17 -0.76
CA ALA A 305 10.07 -3.12 -0.59
C ALA A 305 10.30 -4.39 -1.40
N LEU A 306 10.67 -4.24 -2.68
CA LEU A 306 10.97 -5.36 -3.55
C LEU A 306 12.15 -6.19 -3.01
N GLU A 307 13.24 -5.56 -2.57
CA GLU A 307 14.40 -6.23 -1.97
C GLU A 307 14.03 -7.03 -0.71
N LEU A 308 13.12 -6.53 0.13
CA LEU A 308 12.63 -7.24 1.31
C LEU A 308 11.78 -8.47 0.94
N LEU A 309 10.97 -8.37 -0.11
CA LEU A 309 10.17 -9.48 -0.64
C LEU A 309 11.07 -10.54 -1.29
N GLU A 310 12.02 -10.14 -2.13
CA GLU A 310 12.94 -11.03 -2.83
C GLU A 310 13.89 -11.77 -1.89
N SER A 311 14.36 -11.11 -0.84
CA SER A 311 15.20 -11.73 0.18
C SER A 311 14.44 -12.64 1.16
N GLY A 312 13.09 -12.66 1.09
CA GLY A 312 12.24 -13.40 2.02
C GLY A 312 12.19 -12.82 3.44
N LYS A 313 12.79 -11.65 3.69
CA LYS A 313 12.66 -10.94 4.98
C LYS A 313 11.21 -10.57 5.28
N VAL A 314 10.45 -10.24 4.23
CA VAL A 314 9.00 -10.17 4.27
C VAL A 314 8.45 -11.31 3.41
N ARG A 315 7.71 -12.23 4.04
CA ARG A 315 7.18 -13.42 3.37
C ARG A 315 5.93 -13.08 2.57
N GLY A 316 6.12 -12.49 1.39
CA GLY A 316 5.05 -11.98 0.53
C GLY A 316 3.93 -13.00 0.26
N LYS A 317 4.28 -14.28 0.09
CA LYS A 317 3.33 -15.37 -0.16
C LYS A 317 2.26 -15.50 0.92
N ASP A 318 2.61 -15.21 2.18
CA ASP A 318 1.69 -15.38 3.31
C ASP A 318 0.53 -14.35 3.29
N PHE A 319 0.69 -13.24 2.56
CA PHE A 319 -0.37 -12.24 2.41
C PHE A 319 -1.38 -12.58 1.32
N ILE A 320 -1.02 -13.40 0.33
CA ILE A 320 -1.88 -13.69 -0.83
C ILE A 320 -2.87 -14.78 -0.47
N THR A 321 -4.15 -14.40 -0.33
CA THR A 321 -5.21 -15.34 0.06
C THR A 321 -6.06 -15.81 -1.11
N HIS A 322 -6.22 -14.97 -2.13
CA HIS A 322 -7.09 -15.26 -3.27
C HIS A 322 -6.46 -14.78 -4.57
N ILE A 323 -6.68 -15.55 -5.63
CA ILE A 323 -6.24 -15.24 -7.00
C ILE A 323 -7.45 -15.43 -7.92
N PHE A 324 -7.70 -14.44 -8.77
CA PHE A 324 -8.79 -14.47 -9.74
C PHE A 324 -8.30 -14.08 -11.14
N PRO A 325 -8.90 -14.63 -12.21
CA PRO A 325 -8.72 -14.10 -13.54
C PRO A 325 -9.44 -12.74 -13.67
N LEU A 326 -9.04 -11.92 -14.65
CA LEU A 326 -9.69 -10.62 -14.91
C LEU A 326 -11.18 -10.77 -15.24
N SER A 327 -11.58 -11.89 -15.83
CA SER A 327 -13.00 -12.19 -16.12
C SER A 327 -13.88 -12.29 -14.88
N GLU A 328 -13.29 -12.57 -13.70
CA GLU A 328 -14.00 -12.67 -12.41
C GLU A 328 -13.76 -11.44 -11.51
N ILE A 329 -13.38 -10.30 -12.09
CA ILE A 329 -12.97 -9.11 -11.33
C ILE A 329 -14.04 -8.62 -10.34
N LYS A 330 -15.33 -8.73 -10.67
CA LYS A 330 -16.42 -8.33 -9.76
C LYS A 330 -16.41 -9.17 -8.49
N LYS A 331 -16.29 -10.50 -8.63
CA LYS A 331 -16.17 -11.42 -7.49
C LYS A 331 -14.91 -11.17 -6.68
N ALA A 332 -13.80 -10.84 -7.34
CA ALA A 332 -12.55 -10.48 -6.68
C ALA A 332 -12.67 -9.20 -5.85
N LEU A 333 -13.36 -8.16 -6.37
CA LEU A 333 -13.65 -6.92 -5.64
C LEU A 333 -14.57 -7.16 -4.44
N GLU A 334 -15.59 -7.99 -4.58
CA GLU A 334 -16.46 -8.41 -3.47
C GLU A 334 -15.64 -9.14 -2.40
N THR A 335 -14.81 -10.12 -2.80
CA THR A 335 -13.92 -10.84 -1.88
C THR A 335 -12.94 -9.90 -1.16
N ALA A 336 -12.35 -8.94 -1.86
CA ALA A 336 -11.45 -7.96 -1.24
C ALA A 336 -12.18 -7.03 -0.26
N SER A 337 -13.48 -6.83 -0.47
CA SER A 337 -14.33 -5.96 0.38
C SER A 337 -14.95 -6.69 1.57
N SER A 338 -15.05 -8.04 1.56
CA SER A 338 -15.72 -8.83 2.61
C SER A 338 -15.02 -8.75 3.96
N GLY A 339 -13.72 -8.48 3.96
CA GLY A 339 -12.90 -8.47 5.16
C GLY A 339 -12.24 -9.81 5.49
N ASP A 340 -12.55 -10.89 4.77
CA ASP A 340 -11.98 -12.22 4.99
C ASP A 340 -10.66 -12.42 4.23
N ALA A 341 -10.48 -11.71 3.13
CA ALA A 341 -9.23 -11.72 2.37
C ALA A 341 -8.18 -10.78 2.98
N ILE A 342 -6.91 -11.21 2.96
CA ILE A 342 -5.76 -10.33 3.23
C ILE A 342 -5.41 -9.62 1.91
N LYS A 343 -4.96 -10.36 0.91
CA LYS A 343 -4.64 -9.79 -0.41
C LYS A 343 -5.27 -10.62 -1.51
N VAL A 344 -5.94 -9.92 -2.41
CA VAL A 344 -6.54 -10.50 -3.61
C VAL A 344 -5.73 -10.06 -4.81
N ILE A 345 -5.30 -11.03 -5.63
CA ILE A 345 -4.52 -10.80 -6.85
C ILE A 345 -5.39 -11.08 -8.07
N ILE A 346 -5.31 -10.21 -9.04
CA ILE A 346 -5.85 -10.42 -10.39
C ILE A 346 -4.72 -10.87 -11.31
N LYS A 347 -4.94 -11.98 -12.01
CA LYS A 347 -4.11 -12.44 -13.12
C LYS A 347 -4.82 -12.18 -14.44
N PRO A 348 -4.51 -11.06 -15.12
CA PRO A 348 -5.30 -10.64 -16.28
C PRO A 348 -5.23 -11.58 -17.48
N ASN A 349 -4.20 -12.42 -17.54
CA ASN A 349 -3.95 -13.35 -18.63
C ASN A 349 -4.24 -14.83 -18.28
N LEU A 350 -4.89 -15.07 -17.12
CA LEU A 350 -5.35 -16.40 -16.70
C LEU A 350 -6.65 -16.81 -17.40
#